data_c0db03bb7838afdffadd2998e0bf1616
#
_entry.id   c0db03bb7838afdffadd2998e0bf1616
#
_cell.length_a   1.000
_cell.length_b   1.000
_cell.length_c   1.000
_cell.angle_alpha   90.00
_cell.angle_beta   90.00
_cell.angle_gamma   90.00
#
_symmetry.space_group_name_H-M   'P 1'
#
loop_
_entity.id
_entity.type
_entity.pdbx_description
1 polymer ?
#
loop_
_entity_poly.entity_id
_entity_poly.type
_entity_poly.pdbx_seq_one_letter_code
_entity_poly.pdbx_strand_id
1 'polypeptide(L)'
;MRTDDILKIAETIDNAGYYSLECWGGATFDVCMRFLRENPWERLRQIKKVCRKTPLQMLFRGQNILGYKHYPDDIVDRFTALACENGMDIFRVFDALNDPRNLEKAISCVKRYGGHAQGTLCYTTSPVHTVESFVRLAKVQEAMGVDSLCIKDMAGILTPGAARELVGALKKALPKMPIQVHSHMTSGMAAAMYMAAVEAGAGCVDCAISSLSSFSSQPPTESVVSILESEGYDCGLDRAALTKINAYFKDLKAKRQPASSAKVEPVDAGVLVHAIPGGMISNLRSQLAQQDALDRLPDVLEELPKTRADLGYPPLVTPTSQIVGVQSVLNVLAGKRYQMVTDETRRYAAGYYGRTPAPIEPKLQKKLVGKLKPVTCRPADLLEPGLVAAADALPPNTIKAEEDILSYALFPEVALGYFKWRNADPKTREPIPADLEASASSPSPAAHPTPAGASGSAAKGDATFLSQEETKGTPVLAPLNGTFYRSDALGKPKMAEDGAAVKAGQAVCVVEAMKLFNPITAPAAGKITFLVEHGKAVTKGQPIAAIA
;
A
#
# COMPACT_ATOMS: atom_id res chain seq x y z
N MET A 1 12.60 7.37 -8.35
CA MET A 1 12.99 8.74 -8.74
C MET A 1 13.40 9.53 -7.52
N ARG A 2 14.54 10.21 -7.58
CA ARG A 2 15.01 11.18 -6.57
C ARG A 2 14.33 12.51 -6.75
N THR A 3 14.36 13.35 -5.73
CA THR A 3 13.83 14.72 -5.83
C THR A 3 14.50 15.50 -6.97
N ASP A 4 15.83 15.45 -7.08
CA ASP A 4 16.58 16.10 -8.15
C ASP A 4 16.20 15.63 -9.57
N ASP A 5 15.80 14.38 -9.73
CA ASP A 5 15.32 13.86 -11.02
C ASP A 5 14.03 14.57 -11.46
N ILE A 6 13.16 14.92 -10.50
CA ILE A 6 11.91 15.64 -10.77
C ILE A 6 12.20 17.13 -11.03
N LEU A 7 13.04 17.75 -10.20
CA LEU A 7 13.29 19.20 -10.26
C LEU A 7 13.91 19.64 -11.60
N LYS A 8 14.73 18.79 -12.24
CA LYS A 8 15.34 19.08 -13.54
C LYS A 8 14.35 19.32 -14.68
N ILE A 9 13.13 18.81 -14.57
CA ILE A 9 12.10 18.92 -15.62
C ILE A 9 10.83 19.59 -15.08
N ALA A 10 10.77 19.92 -13.79
CA ALA A 10 9.59 20.40 -13.10
C ALA A 10 8.99 21.68 -13.71
N GLU A 11 9.82 22.62 -14.16
CA GLU A 11 9.36 23.83 -14.84
C GLU A 11 8.64 23.51 -16.16
N THR A 12 9.14 22.56 -16.94
CA THR A 12 8.46 22.10 -18.17
C THR A 12 7.14 21.44 -17.84
N ILE A 13 7.09 20.64 -16.75
CA ILE A 13 5.85 19.99 -16.29
C ILE A 13 4.83 21.05 -15.83
N ASP A 14 5.26 22.06 -15.08
CA ASP A 14 4.38 23.13 -14.57
C ASP A 14 3.78 23.98 -15.70
N ASN A 15 4.47 24.08 -16.83
CA ASN A 15 4.02 24.82 -18.01
C ASN A 15 3.28 23.97 -19.04
N ALA A 16 3.17 22.66 -18.85
CA ALA A 16 2.55 21.76 -19.82
C ALA A 16 1.01 21.84 -19.88
N GLY A 17 0.36 22.47 -18.88
CA GLY A 17 -1.09 22.63 -18.84
C GLY A 17 -1.85 21.56 -18.07
N TYR A 18 -1.18 20.73 -17.28
CA TYR A 18 -1.86 19.74 -16.43
C TYR A 18 -2.83 20.39 -15.44
N TYR A 19 -3.98 19.74 -15.20
CA TYR A 19 -4.93 20.14 -14.16
C TYR A 19 -4.33 20.04 -12.76
N SER A 20 -3.63 18.95 -12.47
CA SER A 20 -2.91 18.71 -11.21
C SER A 20 -1.79 17.71 -11.38
N LEU A 21 -0.86 17.68 -10.43
CA LEU A 21 0.26 16.74 -10.38
C LEU A 21 0.15 15.88 -9.11
N GLU A 22 -0.21 14.60 -9.24
CA GLU A 22 -0.10 13.67 -8.12
C GLU A 22 1.37 13.29 -7.92
N CYS A 23 2.02 13.93 -6.94
CA CYS A 23 3.46 13.87 -6.73
C CYS A 23 3.87 13.40 -5.33
N TRP A 24 2.92 13.24 -4.42
CA TRP A 24 3.17 12.91 -3.02
C TRP A 24 2.10 11.95 -2.46
N GLY A 25 2.40 11.28 -1.34
CA GLY A 25 1.50 10.29 -0.75
C GLY A 25 2.24 9.15 -0.10
N GLY A 26 1.53 8.06 0.26
CA GLY A 26 2.04 6.99 1.11
C GLY A 26 3.31 6.33 0.61
N ALA A 27 3.30 5.83 -0.61
CA ALA A 27 4.47 5.14 -1.18
C ALA A 27 5.66 6.10 -1.34
N THR A 28 5.42 7.32 -1.84
CA THR A 28 6.47 8.33 -2.01
C THR A 28 7.10 8.71 -0.69
N PHE A 29 6.31 8.92 0.35
CA PHE A 29 6.78 9.31 1.68
C PHE A 29 7.69 8.24 2.30
N ASP A 30 7.26 6.99 2.29
CA ASP A 30 8.03 5.86 2.79
C ASP A 30 9.32 5.64 1.99
N VAL A 31 9.23 5.64 0.65
CA VAL A 31 10.38 5.46 -0.25
C VAL A 31 11.43 6.54 -0.07
N CYS A 32 11.06 7.82 0.13
CA CYS A 32 12.00 8.90 0.40
C CYS A 32 12.91 8.58 1.58
N MET A 33 12.35 8.18 2.70
CA MET A 33 13.13 7.89 3.91
C MET A 33 13.86 6.54 3.82
N ARG A 34 13.18 5.49 3.36
CA ARG A 34 13.67 4.11 3.38
C ARG A 34 14.80 3.87 2.38
N PHE A 35 14.59 4.27 1.13
CA PHE A 35 15.47 3.90 0.02
C PHE A 35 16.30 5.07 -0.51
N LEU A 36 15.76 6.29 -0.48
CA LEU A 36 16.43 7.47 -1.05
C LEU A 36 17.20 8.28 -0.01
N ARG A 37 16.91 8.08 1.28
CA ARG A 37 17.46 8.89 2.38
C ARG A 37 17.20 10.38 2.18
N GLU A 38 16.04 10.70 1.61
CA GLU A 38 15.54 12.07 1.40
C GLU A 38 14.46 12.41 2.45
N ASN A 39 14.37 13.69 2.81
CA ASN A 39 13.26 14.20 3.63
C ASN A 39 12.00 14.34 2.76
N PRO A 40 10.90 13.62 3.02
CA PRO A 40 9.70 13.70 2.21
C PRO A 40 9.02 15.07 2.24
N TRP A 41 9.12 15.80 3.34
CA TRP A 41 8.56 17.15 3.47
C TRP A 41 9.35 18.18 2.67
N GLU A 42 10.69 18.09 2.71
CA GLU A 42 11.56 18.94 1.90
C GLU A 42 11.35 18.69 0.40
N ARG A 43 11.13 17.43 0.00
CA ARG A 43 10.75 17.08 -1.37
C ARG A 43 9.49 17.83 -1.81
N LEU A 44 8.45 17.87 -0.97
CA LEU A 44 7.22 18.59 -1.26
C LEU A 44 7.48 20.08 -1.44
N ARG A 45 8.20 20.71 -0.50
CA ARG A 45 8.58 22.14 -0.57
C ARG A 45 9.34 22.47 -1.85
N GLN A 46 10.32 21.66 -2.22
CA GLN A 46 11.12 21.88 -3.42
C GLN A 46 10.31 21.76 -4.70
N ILE A 47 9.42 20.78 -4.80
CA ILE A 47 8.51 20.65 -5.95
C ILE A 47 7.58 21.88 -6.01
N LYS A 48 6.96 22.27 -4.90
CA LYS A 48 6.06 23.44 -4.84
C LYS A 48 6.76 24.76 -5.20
N LYS A 49 8.03 24.89 -4.84
CA LYS A 49 8.82 26.08 -5.18
C LYS A 49 8.98 26.28 -6.69
N VAL A 50 9.02 25.19 -7.46
CA VAL A 50 9.14 25.20 -8.92
C VAL A 50 7.76 25.15 -9.59
N CYS A 51 6.90 24.22 -9.19
CA CYS A 51 5.55 24.07 -9.72
C CYS A 51 4.60 25.06 -9.04
N ARG A 52 4.45 26.24 -9.67
CA ARG A 52 3.65 27.36 -9.12
C ARG A 52 2.28 27.51 -9.77
N LYS A 53 2.12 27.01 -11.00
CA LYS A 53 0.89 27.11 -11.81
C LYS A 53 0.00 25.90 -11.60
N THR A 54 0.60 24.73 -11.57
CA THR A 54 -0.11 23.46 -11.49
C THR A 54 -0.28 23.04 -10.04
N PRO A 55 -1.51 22.82 -9.55
CA PRO A 55 -1.78 22.34 -8.21
C PRO A 55 -1.10 21.00 -7.94
N LEU A 56 -0.51 20.84 -6.76
CA LEU A 56 0.05 19.59 -6.30
C LEU A 56 -1.02 18.74 -5.61
N GLN A 57 -1.07 17.47 -5.97
CA GLN A 57 -2.04 16.51 -5.47
C GLN A 57 -1.37 15.38 -4.71
N MET A 58 -2.05 14.88 -3.68
CA MET A 58 -1.64 13.69 -2.94
C MET A 58 -2.77 12.68 -2.80
N LEU A 59 -2.37 11.42 -2.65
CA LEU A 59 -3.26 10.34 -2.24
C LEU A 59 -3.32 10.31 -0.70
N PHE A 60 -4.52 10.46 -0.14
CA PHE A 60 -4.78 10.56 1.29
C PHE A 60 -5.77 9.48 1.73
N ARG A 61 -5.30 8.51 2.53
CA ARG A 61 -6.09 7.33 2.92
C ARG A 61 -7.01 7.61 4.12
N GLY A 62 -7.78 8.71 4.06
CA GLY A 62 -8.69 9.08 5.15
C GLY A 62 -8.01 9.00 6.51
N GLN A 63 -8.62 8.27 7.46
CA GLN A 63 -8.07 8.09 8.81
C GLN A 63 -6.71 7.37 8.86
N ASN A 64 -6.31 6.68 7.79
CA ASN A 64 -5.00 6.02 7.67
C ASN A 64 -3.90 6.96 7.17
N ILE A 65 -4.20 8.18 6.77
CA ILE A 65 -3.26 9.18 6.23
C ILE A 65 -2.43 8.57 5.09
N LEU A 66 -1.22 8.12 5.39
CA LEU A 66 -0.29 7.47 4.46
C LEU A 66 -0.03 5.99 4.80
N GLY A 67 -0.54 5.52 5.95
CA GLY A 67 -0.25 4.20 6.51
C GLY A 67 -1.29 3.14 6.18
N TYR A 68 -1.24 2.06 6.96
CA TYR A 68 -2.06 0.85 6.78
C TYR A 68 -3.00 0.60 7.98
N LYS A 69 -3.00 1.50 8.95
CA LYS A 69 -3.85 1.48 10.17
C LYS A 69 -4.44 2.86 10.39
N HIS A 70 -5.49 2.95 11.20
CA HIS A 70 -6.04 4.23 11.63
C HIS A 70 -5.07 4.95 12.57
N TYR A 71 -4.97 6.25 12.40
CA TYR A 71 -4.23 7.16 13.29
C TYR A 71 -5.20 7.99 14.12
N PRO A 72 -4.79 8.47 15.31
CA PRO A 72 -5.58 9.39 16.11
C PRO A 72 -5.90 10.70 15.38
N ASP A 73 -6.97 11.35 15.78
CA ASP A 73 -7.48 12.56 15.14
C ASP A 73 -6.49 13.74 15.21
N ASP A 74 -5.68 13.85 16.25
CA ASP A 74 -4.64 14.87 16.40
C ASP A 74 -3.52 14.69 15.35
N ILE A 75 -3.14 13.44 15.06
CA ILE A 75 -2.15 13.12 14.01
C ILE A 75 -2.72 13.48 12.62
N VAL A 76 -4.00 13.12 12.35
CA VAL A 76 -4.67 13.47 11.07
C VAL A 76 -4.73 14.98 10.89
N ASP A 77 -5.11 15.69 11.95
CA ASP A 77 -5.25 17.15 11.94
C ASP A 77 -3.91 17.83 11.66
N ARG A 78 -2.88 17.50 12.43
CA ARG A 78 -1.58 18.16 12.30
C ARG A 78 -0.86 17.77 11.00
N PHE A 79 -0.98 16.52 10.56
CA PHE A 79 -0.45 16.11 9.27
C PHE A 79 -1.07 16.91 8.12
N THR A 80 -2.38 17.09 8.13
CA THR A 80 -3.10 17.85 7.09
C THR A 80 -2.68 19.32 7.09
N ALA A 81 -2.57 19.93 8.28
CA ALA A 81 -2.10 21.31 8.43
C ALA A 81 -0.71 21.49 7.80
N LEU A 82 0.26 20.65 8.21
CA LEU A 82 1.62 20.72 7.69
C LEU A 82 1.71 20.40 6.19
N ALA A 83 0.89 19.49 5.68
CA ALA A 83 0.86 19.20 4.25
C ALA A 83 0.40 20.43 3.44
N CYS A 84 -0.64 21.14 3.89
CA CYS A 84 -1.09 22.42 3.30
C CYS A 84 -0.03 23.51 3.42
N GLU A 85 0.55 23.70 4.61
CA GLU A 85 1.64 24.67 4.87
C GLU A 85 2.86 24.44 3.96
N ASN A 86 3.16 23.20 3.64
CA ASN A 86 4.27 22.80 2.76
C ASN A 86 3.90 22.80 1.27
N GLY A 87 2.67 23.19 0.91
CA GLY A 87 2.25 23.46 -0.46
C GLY A 87 1.46 22.36 -1.15
N MET A 88 0.85 21.43 -0.41
CA MET A 88 -0.11 20.49 -0.96
C MET A 88 -1.45 21.20 -1.18
N ASP A 89 -1.97 21.12 -2.42
CA ASP A 89 -3.18 21.83 -2.82
C ASP A 89 -4.41 20.91 -2.82
N ILE A 90 -4.28 19.68 -3.37
CA ILE A 90 -5.41 18.75 -3.58
C ILE A 90 -5.18 17.46 -2.79
N PHE A 91 -6.14 17.09 -1.98
CA PHE A 91 -6.12 15.87 -1.19
C PHE A 91 -7.17 14.90 -1.73
N ARG A 92 -6.73 13.84 -2.42
CA ARG A 92 -7.60 12.74 -2.84
C ARG A 92 -7.85 11.82 -1.65
N VAL A 93 -8.95 12.09 -0.94
CA VAL A 93 -9.31 11.40 0.30
C VAL A 93 -10.12 10.15 -0.02
N PHE A 94 -9.62 8.97 0.35
CA PHE A 94 -10.31 7.72 0.15
C PHE A 94 -10.28 6.82 1.38
N ASP A 95 -11.23 5.91 1.47
CA ASP A 95 -11.24 4.79 2.40
C ASP A 95 -11.40 3.47 1.66
N ALA A 96 -10.63 2.45 2.06
CA ALA A 96 -10.61 1.16 1.39
C ALA A 96 -11.95 0.40 1.47
N LEU A 97 -12.80 0.70 2.45
CA LEU A 97 -14.13 0.11 2.61
C LEU A 97 -15.25 0.99 2.05
N ASN A 98 -14.90 2.19 1.56
CA ASN A 98 -15.88 3.24 1.28
C ASN A 98 -16.75 3.59 2.50
N ASP A 99 -16.21 3.47 3.72
CA ASP A 99 -16.90 3.85 4.95
C ASP A 99 -16.77 5.36 5.19
N PRO A 100 -17.86 6.15 5.10
CA PRO A 100 -17.80 7.59 5.23
C PRO A 100 -17.20 8.08 6.55
N ARG A 101 -17.39 7.31 7.64
CA ARG A 101 -16.87 7.66 8.99
C ARG A 101 -15.33 7.76 9.02
N ASN A 102 -14.65 7.04 8.13
CA ASN A 102 -13.20 7.08 7.99
C ASN A 102 -12.71 8.27 7.15
N LEU A 103 -13.62 9.01 6.49
CA LEU A 103 -13.34 10.16 5.64
C LEU A 103 -13.56 11.49 6.36
N GLU A 104 -14.53 11.56 7.30
CA GLU A 104 -15.02 12.79 7.93
C GLU A 104 -13.91 13.68 8.48
N LYS A 105 -13.03 13.12 9.33
CA LYS A 105 -11.94 13.89 9.94
C LYS A 105 -10.98 14.44 8.91
N ALA A 106 -10.57 13.61 7.94
CA ALA A 106 -9.63 14.00 6.90
C ALA A 106 -10.20 15.11 6.02
N ILE A 107 -11.45 14.97 5.52
CA ILE A 107 -12.14 15.99 4.71
C ILE A 107 -12.28 17.28 5.50
N SER A 108 -12.75 17.21 6.74
CA SER A 108 -12.91 18.38 7.63
C SER A 108 -11.59 19.13 7.84
N CYS A 109 -10.47 18.41 8.05
CA CYS A 109 -9.15 19.02 8.21
C CYS A 109 -8.68 19.69 6.91
N VAL A 110 -8.80 19.01 5.75
CA VAL A 110 -8.44 19.60 4.45
C VAL A 110 -9.19 20.91 4.23
N LYS A 111 -10.51 20.92 4.45
CA LYS A 111 -11.32 22.13 4.31
C LYS A 111 -10.92 23.25 5.29
N ARG A 112 -10.60 22.88 6.53
CA ARG A 112 -10.17 23.83 7.57
C ARG A 112 -8.88 24.55 7.19
N TYR A 113 -7.93 23.82 6.59
CA TYR A 113 -6.62 24.37 6.21
C TYR A 113 -6.55 24.89 4.77
N GLY A 114 -7.72 25.06 4.12
CA GLY A 114 -7.84 25.69 2.80
C GLY A 114 -7.42 24.81 1.62
N GLY A 115 -7.22 23.51 1.82
CA GLY A 115 -6.96 22.55 0.76
C GLY A 115 -8.22 22.19 -0.04
N HIS A 116 -8.04 21.68 -1.25
CA HIS A 116 -9.10 21.10 -2.07
C HIS A 116 -9.34 19.66 -1.63
N ALA A 117 -10.51 19.36 -1.07
CA ALA A 117 -10.91 18.02 -0.68
C ALA A 117 -11.54 17.29 -1.88
N GLN A 118 -10.81 16.33 -2.47
CA GLN A 118 -11.36 15.44 -3.48
C GLN A 118 -11.84 14.15 -2.81
N GLY A 119 -13.16 13.98 -2.73
CA GLY A 119 -13.77 12.76 -2.23
C GLY A 119 -13.61 11.61 -3.23
N THR A 120 -13.50 10.38 -2.74
CA THR A 120 -13.18 9.24 -3.62
C THR A 120 -14.17 8.10 -3.45
N LEU A 121 -14.58 7.53 -4.58
CA LEU A 121 -15.35 6.31 -4.68
C LEU A 121 -14.39 5.19 -5.12
N CYS A 122 -14.00 4.31 -4.20
CA CYS A 122 -13.19 3.13 -4.55
C CYS A 122 -14.05 2.16 -5.36
N TYR A 123 -13.84 2.16 -6.68
CA TYR A 123 -14.63 1.35 -7.60
C TYR A 123 -14.24 -0.12 -7.49
N THR A 124 -15.25 -0.95 -7.49
CA THR A 124 -15.12 -2.41 -7.61
C THR A 124 -16.47 -3.00 -8.02
N THR A 125 -16.47 -4.26 -8.42
CA THR A 125 -17.67 -5.01 -8.81
C THR A 125 -17.99 -6.06 -7.76
N SER A 126 -19.27 -6.15 -7.37
CA SER A 126 -19.82 -7.20 -6.50
C SER A 126 -21.34 -7.06 -6.46
N PRO A 127 -22.08 -8.02 -5.86
CA PRO A 127 -23.53 -7.90 -5.70
C PRO A 127 -24.01 -6.67 -4.91
N VAL A 128 -23.12 -6.03 -4.12
CA VAL A 128 -23.46 -4.87 -3.28
C VAL A 128 -22.92 -3.53 -3.79
N HIS A 129 -21.99 -3.57 -4.75
CA HIS A 129 -21.43 -2.37 -5.38
C HIS A 129 -22.22 -2.05 -6.66
N THR A 130 -23.37 -1.40 -6.48
CA THR A 130 -24.25 -0.95 -7.57
C THR A 130 -24.06 0.54 -7.83
N VAL A 131 -24.55 1.01 -9.00
CA VAL A 131 -24.51 2.45 -9.33
C VAL A 131 -25.19 3.28 -8.25
N GLU A 132 -26.35 2.81 -7.72
CA GLU A 132 -27.08 3.49 -6.65
C GLU A 132 -26.28 3.55 -5.36
N SER A 133 -25.48 2.52 -5.05
CA SER A 133 -24.61 2.52 -3.85
C SER A 133 -23.51 3.57 -3.97
N PHE A 134 -22.90 3.71 -5.13
CA PHE A 134 -21.91 4.76 -5.40
C PHE A 134 -22.52 6.16 -5.40
N VAL A 135 -23.71 6.33 -5.97
CA VAL A 135 -24.44 7.62 -5.91
C VAL A 135 -24.79 8.01 -4.47
N ARG A 136 -25.24 7.06 -3.64
CA ARG A 136 -25.46 7.33 -2.20
C ARG A 136 -24.18 7.77 -1.50
N LEU A 137 -23.07 7.08 -1.72
CA LEU A 137 -21.78 7.43 -1.14
C LEU A 137 -21.31 8.82 -1.61
N ALA A 138 -21.48 9.13 -2.90
CA ALA A 138 -21.15 10.44 -3.46
C ALA A 138 -21.93 11.57 -2.78
N LYS A 139 -23.25 11.39 -2.57
CA LYS A 139 -24.08 12.37 -1.85
C LYS A 139 -23.65 12.58 -0.39
N VAL A 140 -23.22 11.52 0.29
CA VAL A 140 -22.67 11.62 1.65
C VAL A 140 -21.38 12.44 1.64
N GLN A 141 -20.49 12.20 0.67
CA GLN A 141 -19.24 12.97 0.56
C GLN A 141 -19.51 14.44 0.15
N GLU A 142 -20.48 14.70 -0.73
CA GLU A 142 -20.92 16.07 -1.03
C GLU A 142 -21.39 16.80 0.24
N ALA A 143 -22.20 16.12 1.07
CA ALA A 143 -22.66 16.68 2.35
C ALA A 143 -21.52 16.93 3.36
N MET A 144 -20.38 16.24 3.24
CA MET A 144 -19.15 16.53 3.99
C MET A 144 -18.39 17.75 3.46
N GLY A 145 -18.80 18.31 2.32
CA GLY A 145 -18.21 19.51 1.72
C GLY A 145 -17.00 19.25 0.82
N VAL A 146 -16.92 18.09 0.16
CA VAL A 146 -15.88 17.85 -0.85
C VAL A 146 -16.03 18.79 -2.04
N ASP A 147 -14.91 19.21 -2.64
CA ASP A 147 -14.87 20.12 -3.77
C ASP A 147 -15.00 19.39 -5.13
N SER A 148 -14.61 18.13 -5.17
CA SER A 148 -14.73 17.25 -6.34
C SER A 148 -14.82 15.77 -5.92
N LEU A 149 -15.20 14.91 -6.86
CA LEU A 149 -15.25 13.46 -6.67
C LEU A 149 -14.29 12.75 -7.62
N CYS A 150 -13.64 11.69 -7.14
CA CYS A 150 -12.83 10.79 -7.96
C CYS A 150 -13.45 9.39 -7.97
N ILE A 151 -13.70 8.83 -9.16
CA ILE A 151 -13.94 7.40 -9.34
C ILE A 151 -12.58 6.74 -9.44
N LYS A 152 -12.22 5.90 -8.45
CA LYS A 152 -10.89 5.27 -8.38
C LYS A 152 -10.97 3.78 -8.69
N ASP A 153 -10.60 3.42 -9.91
CA ASP A 153 -10.51 2.04 -10.39
C ASP A 153 -9.06 1.53 -10.27
N MET A 154 -8.73 1.01 -9.11
CA MET A 154 -7.40 0.50 -8.79
C MET A 154 -7.05 -0.78 -9.55
N ALA A 155 -8.04 -1.57 -9.92
CA ALA A 155 -7.85 -2.85 -10.60
C ALA A 155 -7.84 -2.72 -12.13
N GLY A 156 -8.33 -1.60 -12.68
CA GLY A 156 -8.49 -1.43 -14.14
C GLY A 156 -9.64 -2.25 -14.71
N ILE A 157 -10.74 -2.41 -13.94
CA ILE A 157 -11.90 -3.25 -14.29
C ILE A 157 -13.14 -2.44 -14.70
N LEU A 158 -13.10 -1.12 -14.57
CA LEU A 158 -14.20 -0.26 -14.99
C LEU A 158 -14.29 -0.29 -16.52
N THR A 159 -15.38 -0.90 -17.02
CA THR A 159 -15.62 -0.98 -18.45
C THR A 159 -16.14 0.35 -19.02
N PRO A 160 -15.99 0.63 -20.32
CA PRO A 160 -16.54 1.85 -20.92
C PRO A 160 -18.04 2.02 -20.70
N GLY A 161 -18.82 0.93 -20.79
CA GLY A 161 -20.27 0.96 -20.55
C GLY A 161 -20.61 1.31 -19.10
N ALA A 162 -19.93 0.67 -18.13
CA ALA A 162 -20.11 0.95 -16.70
C ALA A 162 -19.66 2.37 -16.32
N ALA A 163 -18.59 2.88 -16.94
CA ALA A 163 -18.13 4.26 -16.74
C ALA A 163 -19.19 5.27 -17.20
N ARG A 164 -19.76 5.06 -18.40
CA ARG A 164 -20.84 5.92 -18.93
C ARG A 164 -22.05 5.93 -18.02
N GLU A 165 -22.45 4.76 -17.52
CA GLU A 165 -23.58 4.61 -16.61
C GLU A 165 -23.32 5.30 -15.26
N LEU A 166 -22.17 5.02 -14.63
CA LEU A 166 -21.83 5.55 -13.30
C LEU A 166 -21.63 7.08 -13.35
N VAL A 167 -20.83 7.59 -14.29
CA VAL A 167 -20.59 9.04 -14.44
C VAL A 167 -21.90 9.75 -14.75
N GLY A 168 -22.72 9.22 -15.69
CA GLY A 168 -24.02 9.79 -16.02
C GLY A 168 -24.97 9.83 -14.81
N ALA A 169 -25.02 8.78 -14.02
CA ALA A 169 -25.81 8.75 -12.78
C ALA A 169 -25.32 9.76 -11.73
N LEU A 170 -24.00 9.89 -11.57
CA LEU A 170 -23.40 10.87 -10.68
C LEU A 170 -23.68 12.31 -11.14
N LYS A 171 -23.53 12.61 -12.42
CA LYS A 171 -23.83 13.93 -13.00
C LYS A 171 -25.31 14.28 -12.88
N LYS A 172 -26.21 13.30 -13.03
CA LYS A 172 -27.64 13.50 -12.78
C LYS A 172 -27.95 13.80 -11.32
N ALA A 173 -27.28 13.10 -10.39
CA ALA A 173 -27.52 13.26 -8.95
C ALA A 173 -26.85 14.52 -8.38
N LEU A 174 -25.69 14.91 -8.90
CA LEU A 174 -24.78 15.97 -8.44
C LEU A 174 -24.30 16.81 -9.63
N PRO A 175 -25.19 17.60 -10.30
CA PRO A 175 -24.90 18.22 -11.60
C PRO A 175 -23.71 19.21 -11.58
N LYS A 176 -23.46 19.85 -10.44
CA LYS A 176 -22.38 20.83 -10.29
C LYS A 176 -21.06 20.21 -9.81
N MET A 177 -21.08 18.96 -9.36
CA MET A 177 -19.90 18.28 -8.82
C MET A 177 -18.91 17.94 -9.93
N PRO A 178 -17.66 18.43 -9.87
CA PRO A 178 -16.60 17.98 -10.77
C PRO A 178 -16.30 16.50 -10.53
N ILE A 179 -16.19 15.73 -11.61
CA ILE A 179 -15.86 14.29 -11.54
C ILE A 179 -14.53 14.04 -12.24
N GLN A 180 -13.61 13.44 -11.53
CA GLN A 180 -12.34 12.92 -12.03
C GLN A 180 -12.39 11.39 -12.10
N VAL A 181 -11.77 10.79 -13.11
CA VAL A 181 -11.69 9.33 -13.23
C VAL A 181 -10.23 8.88 -13.22
N HIS A 182 -9.93 7.95 -12.32
CA HIS A 182 -8.63 7.32 -12.16
C HIS A 182 -8.76 5.83 -12.45
N SER A 183 -7.98 5.29 -13.37
CA SER A 183 -7.94 3.86 -13.64
C SER A 183 -6.53 3.39 -13.99
N HIS A 184 -6.20 2.20 -13.52
CA HIS A 184 -4.98 1.51 -13.93
C HIS A 184 -5.18 0.81 -15.29
N MET A 185 -4.09 0.67 -16.05
CA MET A 185 -4.12 0.09 -17.40
C MET A 185 -3.99 -1.44 -17.41
N THR A 186 -4.25 -2.10 -16.26
CA THR A 186 -4.01 -3.54 -16.08
C THR A 186 -4.77 -4.38 -17.11
N SER A 187 -6.04 -4.08 -17.34
CA SER A 187 -6.87 -4.78 -18.34
C SER A 187 -6.71 -4.26 -19.79
N GLY A 188 -5.98 -3.16 -19.98
CA GLY A 188 -5.87 -2.50 -21.27
C GLY A 188 -7.04 -1.58 -21.66
N MET A 189 -8.12 -1.52 -20.89
CA MET A 189 -9.35 -0.82 -21.27
C MET A 189 -9.37 0.68 -20.91
N ALA A 190 -8.47 1.15 -20.02
CA ALA A 190 -8.62 2.44 -19.38
C ALA A 190 -8.71 3.63 -20.34
N ALA A 191 -8.00 3.62 -21.47
CA ALA A 191 -8.09 4.72 -22.44
C ALA A 191 -9.50 4.81 -23.10
N ALA A 192 -10.08 3.68 -23.51
CA ALA A 192 -11.44 3.62 -24.03
C ALA A 192 -12.49 3.96 -22.96
N MET A 193 -12.23 3.54 -21.73
CA MET A 193 -13.09 3.86 -20.59
C MET A 193 -13.07 5.36 -20.27
N TYR A 194 -11.91 6.03 -20.36
CA TYR A 194 -11.82 7.48 -20.17
C TYR A 194 -12.62 8.25 -21.21
N MET A 195 -12.57 7.82 -22.49
CA MET A 195 -13.40 8.44 -23.52
C MET A 195 -14.89 8.35 -23.16
N ALA A 196 -15.37 7.15 -22.79
CA ALA A 196 -16.76 6.95 -22.37
C ALA A 196 -17.15 7.75 -21.12
N ALA A 197 -16.23 7.94 -20.18
CA ALA A 197 -16.45 8.74 -18.98
C ALA A 197 -16.54 10.24 -19.31
N VAL A 198 -15.68 10.74 -20.20
CA VAL A 198 -15.70 12.14 -20.65
C VAL A 198 -17.00 12.45 -21.40
N GLU A 199 -17.44 11.57 -22.32
CA GLU A 199 -18.74 11.68 -22.99
C GLU A 199 -19.92 11.77 -22.00
N ALA A 200 -19.82 11.07 -20.87
CA ALA A 200 -20.83 11.08 -19.81
C ALA A 200 -20.73 12.27 -18.84
N GLY A 201 -19.70 13.14 -19.00
CA GLY A 201 -19.54 14.37 -18.23
C GLY A 201 -18.43 14.36 -17.18
N ALA A 202 -17.47 13.43 -17.24
CA ALA A 202 -16.25 13.54 -16.45
C ALA A 202 -15.42 14.74 -16.96
N GLY A 203 -14.95 15.58 -16.04
CA GLY A 203 -14.17 16.78 -16.37
C GLY A 203 -12.66 16.59 -16.30
N CYS A 204 -12.19 15.48 -15.74
CA CYS A 204 -10.76 15.19 -15.59
C CYS A 204 -10.49 13.67 -15.61
N VAL A 205 -9.36 13.27 -16.18
CA VAL A 205 -8.88 11.87 -16.19
C VAL A 205 -7.42 11.82 -15.79
N ASP A 206 -7.03 10.75 -15.08
CA ASP A 206 -5.66 10.56 -14.64
C ASP A 206 -4.84 9.83 -15.69
N CYS A 207 -3.73 10.43 -16.09
CA CYS A 207 -2.78 9.86 -17.02
C CYS A 207 -1.39 9.76 -16.40
N ALA A 208 -0.50 9.00 -17.01
CA ALA A 208 0.90 8.94 -16.65
C ALA A 208 1.78 9.37 -17.83
N ILE A 209 2.99 9.84 -17.53
CA ILE A 209 4.01 10.11 -18.54
C ILE A 209 4.24 8.84 -19.36
N SER A 210 4.19 8.91 -20.69
CA SER A 210 4.15 7.72 -21.56
C SER A 210 5.25 6.70 -21.30
N SER A 211 6.47 7.14 -21.02
CA SER A 211 7.59 6.23 -20.67
C SER A 211 7.42 5.50 -19.33
N LEU A 212 6.50 5.97 -18.46
CA LEU A 212 6.20 5.41 -17.14
C LEU A 212 4.77 4.88 -17.02
N SER A 213 4.02 4.90 -18.11
CA SER A 213 2.60 4.51 -18.20
C SER A 213 2.40 3.01 -18.37
N SER A 214 1.14 2.61 -18.45
CA SER A 214 0.66 1.26 -18.78
C SER A 214 0.73 0.23 -17.65
N PHE A 215 0.13 -0.92 -17.85
CA PHE A 215 -0.01 -2.04 -16.91
C PHE A 215 -0.54 -1.59 -15.54
N SER A 216 0.31 -1.60 -14.50
CA SER A 216 -0.04 -1.16 -13.14
C SER A 216 -0.02 0.37 -12.95
N SER A 217 0.28 1.13 -14.00
CA SER A 217 0.17 2.59 -14.06
C SER A 217 -1.08 3.02 -14.85
N GLN A 218 -1.23 4.32 -15.08
CA GLN A 218 -2.34 4.90 -15.82
C GLN A 218 -2.07 4.88 -17.34
N PRO A 219 -3.08 5.19 -18.18
CA PRO A 219 -2.88 5.37 -19.61
C PRO A 219 -1.86 6.47 -19.94
N PRO A 220 -1.14 6.35 -21.08
CA PRO A 220 -0.19 7.38 -21.52
C PRO A 220 -0.91 8.69 -21.84
N THR A 221 -0.39 9.80 -21.29
CA THR A 221 -0.97 11.13 -21.47
C THR A 221 -1.17 11.48 -22.93
N GLU A 222 -0.13 11.33 -23.77
CA GLU A 222 -0.17 11.74 -25.17
C GLU A 222 -1.18 10.92 -25.99
N SER A 223 -1.38 9.64 -25.66
CA SER A 223 -2.39 8.80 -26.30
C SER A 223 -3.80 9.25 -25.93
N VAL A 224 -4.05 9.52 -24.64
CA VAL A 224 -5.37 9.99 -24.16
C VAL A 224 -5.70 11.36 -24.74
N VAL A 225 -4.73 12.28 -24.77
CA VAL A 225 -4.88 13.59 -25.41
C VAL A 225 -5.26 13.43 -26.88
N SER A 226 -4.54 12.55 -27.62
CA SER A 226 -4.83 12.32 -29.01
C SER A 226 -6.24 11.73 -29.28
N ILE A 227 -6.69 10.83 -28.38
CA ILE A 227 -8.04 10.26 -28.44
C ILE A 227 -9.08 11.38 -28.21
N LEU A 228 -8.96 12.16 -27.16
CA LEU A 228 -9.94 13.18 -26.80
C LEU A 228 -9.99 14.32 -27.82
N GLU A 229 -8.83 14.78 -28.31
CA GLU A 229 -8.80 15.83 -29.35
C GLU A 229 -9.37 15.36 -30.69
N SER A 230 -9.23 14.06 -31.05
CA SER A 230 -9.85 13.51 -32.27
C SER A 230 -11.39 13.55 -32.23
N GLU A 231 -11.95 13.56 -31.02
CA GLU A 231 -13.39 13.66 -30.77
C GLU A 231 -13.85 15.11 -30.47
N GLY A 232 -12.94 16.08 -30.66
CA GLY A 232 -13.26 17.51 -30.56
C GLY A 232 -13.16 18.11 -29.14
N TYR A 233 -12.58 17.40 -28.19
CA TYR A 233 -12.30 17.94 -26.84
C TYR A 233 -10.98 18.70 -26.86
N ASP A 234 -10.92 19.86 -26.21
CA ASP A 234 -9.68 20.59 -25.96
C ASP A 234 -9.12 20.17 -24.60
N CYS A 235 -7.95 19.55 -24.60
CA CYS A 235 -7.26 19.13 -23.38
C CYS A 235 -6.41 20.24 -22.73
N GLY A 236 -6.16 21.34 -23.43
CA GLY A 236 -5.36 22.47 -22.93
C GLY A 236 -3.88 22.13 -22.68
N LEU A 237 -3.35 21.05 -23.25
CA LEU A 237 -1.99 20.55 -23.00
C LEU A 237 -1.02 20.90 -24.14
N ASP A 238 0.17 21.42 -23.79
CA ASP A 238 1.27 21.68 -24.73
C ASP A 238 1.94 20.36 -25.16
N ARG A 239 1.69 19.93 -26.40
CA ARG A 239 2.26 18.70 -26.98
C ARG A 239 3.79 18.73 -27.10
N ALA A 240 4.40 19.89 -27.30
CA ALA A 240 5.86 20.00 -27.34
C ALA A 240 6.45 19.79 -25.93
N ALA A 241 5.82 20.35 -24.90
CA ALA A 241 6.18 20.10 -23.52
C ALA A 241 6.01 18.62 -23.16
N LEU A 242 4.89 17.96 -23.52
CA LEU A 242 4.69 16.53 -23.29
C LEU A 242 5.78 15.67 -23.93
N THR A 243 6.15 15.97 -25.18
CA THR A 243 7.24 15.27 -25.88
C THR A 243 8.57 15.39 -25.13
N LYS A 244 8.91 16.61 -24.68
CA LYS A 244 10.13 16.87 -23.91
C LYS A 244 10.14 16.13 -22.57
N ILE A 245 9.01 16.16 -21.85
CA ILE A 245 8.84 15.46 -20.58
C ILE A 245 9.01 13.95 -20.77
N ASN A 246 8.37 13.38 -21.78
CA ASN A 246 8.46 11.95 -22.06
C ASN A 246 9.88 11.51 -22.45
N ALA A 247 10.56 12.27 -23.31
CA ALA A 247 11.96 12.00 -23.67
C ALA A 247 12.88 12.00 -22.44
N TYR A 248 12.73 13.00 -21.56
CA TYR A 248 13.50 13.07 -20.33
C TYR A 248 13.30 11.85 -19.42
N PHE A 249 12.05 11.46 -19.17
CA PHE A 249 11.78 10.31 -18.30
C PHE A 249 12.11 8.97 -18.94
N LYS A 250 12.07 8.87 -20.26
CA LYS A 250 12.55 7.67 -20.98
C LYS A 250 14.04 7.47 -20.76
N ASP A 251 14.84 8.52 -20.87
CA ASP A 251 16.29 8.48 -20.63
C ASP A 251 16.60 8.23 -19.14
N LEU A 252 15.83 8.84 -18.24
CA LEU A 252 15.97 8.64 -16.80
C LEU A 252 15.66 7.19 -16.41
N LYS A 253 14.58 6.61 -16.95
CA LYS A 253 14.21 5.21 -16.73
C LYS A 253 15.33 4.27 -17.15
N ALA A 254 15.91 4.48 -18.33
CA ALA A 254 17.03 3.68 -18.80
C ALA A 254 18.26 3.76 -17.88
N LYS A 255 18.52 4.92 -17.27
CA LYS A 255 19.63 5.11 -16.32
C LYS A 255 19.38 4.52 -14.93
N ARG A 256 18.12 4.48 -14.48
CA ARG A 256 17.74 4.08 -13.11
C ARG A 256 17.27 2.64 -13.00
N GLN A 257 16.83 2.04 -14.08
CA GLN A 257 16.29 0.70 -14.12
C GLN A 257 17.26 -0.23 -14.85
N PRO A 258 17.84 -1.24 -14.16
CA PRO A 258 18.71 -2.20 -14.82
C PRO A 258 17.97 -2.95 -15.93
N ALA A 259 18.65 -3.28 -17.01
CA ALA A 259 18.09 -4.02 -18.15
C ALA A 259 17.46 -5.37 -17.74
N SER A 260 17.99 -6.01 -16.67
CA SER A 260 17.49 -7.26 -16.10
C SER A 260 16.13 -7.14 -15.40
N SER A 261 15.74 -5.94 -14.97
CA SER A 261 14.46 -5.67 -14.29
C SER A 261 13.37 -5.13 -15.23
N ALA A 262 13.69 -4.86 -16.47
CA ALA A 262 12.76 -4.39 -17.50
C ALA A 262 11.90 -5.53 -18.07
N LYS A 263 11.22 -6.29 -17.20
CA LYS A 263 10.15 -7.18 -17.67
C LYS A 263 9.01 -6.32 -18.17
N VAL A 264 8.74 -6.40 -19.47
CA VAL A 264 7.50 -5.85 -20.04
C VAL A 264 6.37 -6.70 -19.48
N GLU A 265 5.61 -6.16 -18.55
CA GLU A 265 4.41 -6.83 -18.05
C GLU A 265 3.31 -6.65 -19.10
N PRO A 266 2.78 -7.74 -19.65
CA PRO A 266 1.70 -7.67 -20.64
C PRO A 266 0.40 -7.26 -19.97
N VAL A 267 -0.57 -6.79 -20.77
CA VAL A 267 -1.95 -6.60 -20.34
C VAL A 267 -2.46 -7.92 -19.74
N ASP A 268 -3.02 -7.86 -18.54
CA ASP A 268 -3.62 -9.01 -17.85
C ASP A 268 -5.16 -8.93 -17.92
N ALA A 269 -5.74 -9.56 -18.94
CA ALA A 269 -7.21 -9.64 -19.06
C ALA A 269 -7.85 -10.53 -17.98
N GLY A 270 -7.07 -11.36 -17.26
CA GLY A 270 -7.55 -12.14 -16.12
C GLY A 270 -8.08 -11.28 -14.99
N VAL A 271 -7.63 -10.03 -14.88
CA VAL A 271 -8.15 -9.06 -13.90
C VAL A 271 -9.66 -8.85 -14.02
N LEU A 272 -10.23 -9.02 -15.21
CA LEU A 272 -11.68 -8.89 -15.42
C LEU A 272 -12.48 -10.03 -14.76
N VAL A 273 -11.82 -11.16 -14.47
CA VAL A 273 -12.41 -12.33 -13.82
C VAL A 273 -12.22 -12.26 -12.31
N HIS A 274 -10.98 -12.03 -11.85
CA HIS A 274 -10.65 -12.07 -10.42
C HIS A 274 -10.70 -10.69 -9.73
N ALA A 275 -10.78 -9.58 -10.48
CA ALA A 275 -10.78 -8.20 -9.99
C ALA A 275 -9.58 -7.83 -9.09
N ILE A 276 -8.43 -8.48 -9.30
CA ILE A 276 -7.22 -8.31 -8.49
C ILE A 276 -6.30 -7.29 -9.16
N PRO A 277 -5.93 -6.18 -8.49
CA PRO A 277 -4.98 -5.21 -9.04
C PRO A 277 -3.62 -5.85 -9.39
N GLY A 278 -2.98 -5.42 -10.49
CA GLY A 278 -1.70 -5.96 -10.95
C GLY A 278 -0.59 -5.92 -9.90
N GLY A 279 -0.51 -4.82 -9.14
CA GLY A 279 0.44 -4.70 -8.01
C GLY A 279 0.19 -5.71 -6.88
N MET A 280 -1.06 -6.17 -6.71
CA MET A 280 -1.39 -7.22 -5.74
C MET A 280 -0.90 -8.58 -6.23
N ILE A 281 -1.03 -8.90 -7.52
CA ILE A 281 -0.52 -10.16 -8.10
C ILE A 281 0.99 -10.28 -7.90
N SER A 282 1.73 -9.20 -8.15
CA SER A 282 3.18 -9.15 -7.91
C SER A 282 3.53 -9.43 -6.45
N ASN A 283 2.75 -8.87 -5.51
CA ASN A 283 2.92 -9.14 -4.08
C ASN A 283 2.60 -10.61 -3.73
N LEU A 284 1.53 -11.18 -4.27
CA LEU A 284 1.17 -12.60 -4.05
C LEU A 284 2.27 -13.54 -4.57
N ARG A 285 2.83 -13.27 -5.76
CA ARG A 285 3.98 -14.02 -6.30
C ARG A 285 5.18 -13.98 -5.36
N SER A 286 5.53 -12.78 -4.87
CA SER A 286 6.64 -12.60 -3.92
C SER A 286 6.38 -13.35 -2.61
N GLN A 287 5.16 -13.29 -2.08
CA GLN A 287 4.78 -13.99 -0.85
C GLN A 287 4.84 -15.51 -1.00
N LEU A 288 4.33 -16.05 -2.12
CA LEU A 288 4.38 -17.49 -2.40
C LEU A 288 5.82 -17.96 -2.65
N ALA A 289 6.65 -17.16 -3.34
CA ALA A 289 8.06 -17.48 -3.53
C ALA A 289 8.82 -17.55 -2.19
N GLN A 290 8.53 -16.68 -1.22
CA GLN A 290 9.10 -16.75 0.13
C GLN A 290 8.67 -18.00 0.91
N GLN A 291 7.59 -18.65 0.50
CA GLN A 291 7.06 -19.88 1.09
C GLN A 291 7.38 -21.12 0.25
N ASP A 292 8.24 -21.01 -0.78
CA ASP A 292 8.56 -22.07 -1.73
C ASP A 292 7.31 -22.71 -2.38
N ALA A 293 6.27 -21.91 -2.63
CA ALA A 293 4.95 -22.34 -3.08
C ALA A 293 4.43 -21.53 -4.28
N LEU A 294 5.32 -21.09 -5.17
CA LEU A 294 4.94 -20.25 -6.31
C LEU A 294 4.01 -21.00 -7.30
N ASP A 295 4.11 -22.31 -7.38
CA ASP A 295 3.24 -23.22 -8.13
C ASP A 295 1.78 -23.18 -7.67
N ARG A 296 1.52 -22.74 -6.40
CA ARG A 296 0.18 -22.60 -5.84
C ARG A 296 -0.53 -21.29 -6.21
N LEU A 297 0.11 -20.43 -7.02
CA LEU A 297 -0.50 -19.15 -7.42
C LEU A 297 -1.88 -19.32 -8.09
N PRO A 298 -2.11 -20.28 -9.01
CA PRO A 298 -3.45 -20.49 -9.59
C PRO A 298 -4.52 -20.77 -8.53
N ASP A 299 -4.21 -21.61 -7.52
CA ASP A 299 -5.13 -21.94 -6.43
C ASP A 299 -5.47 -20.69 -5.58
N VAL A 300 -4.48 -19.81 -5.35
CA VAL A 300 -4.68 -18.55 -4.62
C VAL A 300 -5.56 -17.60 -5.42
N LEU A 301 -5.39 -17.51 -6.74
CA LEU A 301 -6.24 -16.68 -7.60
C LEU A 301 -7.69 -17.17 -7.64
N GLU A 302 -7.93 -18.47 -7.54
CA GLU A 302 -9.27 -19.06 -7.41
C GLU A 302 -9.87 -18.86 -6.02
N GLU A 303 -9.06 -18.93 -4.95
CA GLU A 303 -9.51 -18.75 -3.55
C GLU A 303 -9.83 -17.28 -3.23
N LEU A 304 -9.14 -16.33 -3.86
CA LEU A 304 -9.22 -14.91 -3.50
C LEU A 304 -10.63 -14.32 -3.67
N PRO A 305 -11.38 -14.54 -4.76
CA PRO A 305 -12.76 -14.09 -4.87
C PRO A 305 -13.68 -14.65 -3.77
N LYS A 306 -13.44 -15.92 -3.36
CA LYS A 306 -14.19 -16.58 -2.28
C LYS A 306 -13.89 -15.94 -0.93
N THR A 307 -12.61 -15.69 -0.63
CA THR A 307 -12.18 -14.99 0.59
C THR A 307 -12.71 -13.56 0.61
N ARG A 308 -12.68 -12.84 -0.52
CA ARG A 308 -13.24 -11.51 -0.64
C ARG A 308 -14.74 -11.47 -0.36
N ALA A 309 -15.50 -12.43 -0.90
CA ALA A 309 -16.93 -12.55 -0.63
C ALA A 309 -17.21 -12.79 0.85
N ASP A 310 -16.51 -13.72 1.47
CA ASP A 310 -16.61 -14.03 2.90
C ASP A 310 -16.33 -12.82 3.79
N LEU A 311 -15.42 -11.96 3.38
CA LEU A 311 -15.05 -10.73 4.11
C LEU A 311 -15.95 -9.53 3.76
N GLY A 312 -17.11 -9.76 3.13
CA GLY A 312 -18.10 -8.73 2.85
C GLY A 312 -17.78 -7.85 1.64
N TYR A 313 -17.10 -8.40 0.64
CA TYR A 313 -16.80 -7.76 -0.64
C TYR A 313 -16.03 -6.45 -0.57
N PRO A 314 -14.94 -6.32 0.22
CA PRO A 314 -14.17 -5.08 0.22
C PRO A 314 -13.61 -4.77 -1.18
N PRO A 315 -13.51 -3.49 -1.57
CA PRO A 315 -12.65 -3.09 -2.68
C PRO A 315 -11.20 -3.54 -2.41
N LEU A 316 -10.50 -4.01 -3.46
CA LEU A 316 -9.11 -4.48 -3.32
C LEU A 316 -8.13 -3.31 -3.47
N VAL A 317 -8.17 -2.40 -2.53
CA VAL A 317 -7.24 -1.28 -2.37
C VAL A 317 -6.52 -1.40 -1.02
N THR A 318 -5.41 -0.70 -0.81
CA THR A 318 -4.68 -0.72 0.46
C THR A 318 -5.54 -0.14 1.60
N PRO A 319 -5.67 -0.83 2.77
CA PRO A 319 -5.01 -2.07 3.18
C PRO A 319 -5.79 -3.36 2.89
N THR A 320 -7.04 -3.30 2.44
CA THR A 320 -7.93 -4.46 2.26
C THR A 320 -7.38 -5.48 1.26
N SER A 321 -6.70 -5.02 0.21
CA SER A 321 -6.03 -5.91 -0.75
C SER A 321 -4.99 -6.82 -0.09
N GLN A 322 -4.25 -6.32 0.91
CA GLN A 322 -3.29 -7.12 1.66
C GLN A 322 -4.01 -8.11 2.58
N ILE A 323 -5.04 -7.66 3.31
CA ILE A 323 -5.81 -8.52 4.23
C ILE A 323 -6.41 -9.70 3.48
N VAL A 324 -7.13 -9.41 2.37
CA VAL A 324 -7.76 -10.46 1.55
C VAL A 324 -6.70 -11.35 0.89
N GLY A 325 -5.63 -10.77 0.34
CA GLY A 325 -4.57 -11.51 -0.34
C GLY A 325 -3.85 -12.49 0.58
N VAL A 326 -3.34 -12.01 1.72
CA VAL A 326 -2.64 -12.85 2.68
C VAL A 326 -3.55 -13.94 3.24
N GLN A 327 -4.81 -13.61 3.57
CA GLN A 327 -5.75 -14.62 4.04
C GLN A 327 -6.03 -15.69 2.98
N SER A 328 -6.10 -15.31 1.69
CA SER A 328 -6.26 -16.28 0.59
C SER A 328 -5.05 -17.21 0.47
N VAL A 329 -3.83 -16.66 0.55
CA VAL A 329 -2.59 -17.46 0.57
C VAL A 329 -2.61 -18.44 1.75
N LEU A 330 -2.96 -17.99 2.95
CA LEU A 330 -3.02 -18.86 4.14
C LEU A 330 -4.08 -19.94 4.01
N ASN A 331 -5.25 -19.65 3.43
CA ASN A 331 -6.29 -20.64 3.19
C ASN A 331 -5.79 -21.77 2.28
N VAL A 332 -5.04 -21.43 1.23
CA VAL A 332 -4.45 -22.40 0.28
C VAL A 332 -3.31 -23.20 0.92
N LEU A 333 -2.37 -22.52 1.59
CA LEU A 333 -1.19 -23.18 2.18
C LEU A 333 -1.56 -24.09 3.36
N ALA A 334 -2.59 -23.75 4.12
CA ALA A 334 -3.08 -24.57 5.23
C ALA A 334 -3.98 -25.73 4.77
N GLY A 335 -4.42 -25.75 3.50
CA GLY A 335 -5.33 -26.76 2.96
C GLY A 335 -6.76 -26.71 3.54
N LYS A 336 -7.04 -25.79 4.44
CA LYS A 336 -8.35 -25.57 5.04
C LYS A 336 -8.59 -24.09 5.31
N ARG A 337 -9.73 -23.58 4.79
CA ARG A 337 -10.10 -22.17 4.90
C ARG A 337 -10.20 -21.71 6.36
N TYR A 338 -9.56 -20.58 6.67
CA TYR A 338 -9.53 -19.98 8.02
C TYR A 338 -9.06 -20.92 9.14
N GLN A 339 -8.16 -21.85 8.82
CA GLN A 339 -7.41 -22.60 9.82
C GLN A 339 -6.37 -21.70 10.49
N MET A 340 -5.70 -20.88 9.67
CA MET A 340 -4.83 -19.81 10.10
C MET A 340 -5.51 -18.47 9.77
N VAL A 341 -5.53 -17.56 10.74
CA VAL A 341 -6.14 -16.22 10.59
C VAL A 341 -5.16 -15.19 11.13
N THR A 342 -4.82 -14.20 10.30
CA THR A 342 -3.93 -13.12 10.72
C THR A 342 -4.62 -12.19 11.71
N ASP A 343 -3.83 -11.41 12.47
CA ASP A 343 -4.40 -10.42 13.39
C ASP A 343 -5.15 -9.32 12.62
N GLU A 344 -4.65 -8.93 11.45
CA GLU A 344 -5.31 -7.97 10.59
C GLU A 344 -6.67 -8.47 10.10
N THR A 345 -6.79 -9.74 9.70
CA THR A 345 -8.07 -10.35 9.32
C THR A 345 -9.04 -10.41 10.50
N ARG A 346 -8.55 -10.71 11.72
CA ARG A 346 -9.34 -10.68 12.96
C ARG A 346 -9.87 -9.28 13.24
N ARG A 347 -8.97 -8.29 13.23
CA ARG A 347 -9.32 -6.88 13.46
C ARG A 347 -10.26 -6.35 12.39
N TYR A 348 -10.04 -6.72 11.12
CA TYR A 348 -10.95 -6.39 10.03
C TYR A 348 -12.37 -6.93 10.29
N ALA A 349 -12.51 -8.22 10.58
CA ALA A 349 -13.80 -8.85 10.87
C ALA A 349 -14.47 -8.30 12.13
N ALA A 350 -13.67 -7.78 13.08
CA ALA A 350 -14.16 -7.14 14.29
C ALA A 350 -14.53 -5.65 14.09
N GLY A 351 -14.31 -5.06 12.90
CA GLY A 351 -14.70 -3.68 12.58
C GLY A 351 -13.66 -2.60 12.91
N TYR A 352 -12.42 -2.96 13.23
CA TYR A 352 -11.34 -1.99 13.52
C TYR A 352 -10.86 -1.22 12.28
N TYR A 353 -11.26 -1.61 11.08
CA TYR A 353 -10.98 -0.90 9.84
C TYR A 353 -12.17 -0.10 9.31
N GLY A 354 -13.34 -0.22 9.94
CA GLY A 354 -14.60 0.37 9.51
C GLY A 354 -15.67 -0.67 9.23
N ARG A 355 -16.75 -0.22 8.61
CA ARG A 355 -17.88 -1.09 8.23
C ARG A 355 -17.60 -1.77 6.90
N THR A 356 -17.72 -3.09 6.86
CA THR A 356 -17.64 -3.86 5.61
C THR A 356 -18.80 -3.52 4.67
N PRO A 357 -18.59 -3.53 3.33
CA PRO A 357 -19.65 -3.23 2.35
C PRO A 357 -20.87 -4.13 2.46
N ALA A 358 -20.66 -5.42 2.75
CA ALA A 358 -21.72 -6.37 3.12
C ALA A 358 -21.40 -7.02 4.47
N PRO A 359 -22.40 -7.49 5.23
CA PRO A 359 -22.15 -8.21 6.48
C PRO A 359 -21.40 -9.52 6.21
N ILE A 360 -20.43 -9.82 7.09
CA ILE A 360 -19.78 -11.14 7.14
C ILE A 360 -20.76 -12.14 7.74
N GLU A 361 -20.79 -13.37 7.21
CA GLU A 361 -21.65 -14.43 7.75
C GLU A 361 -21.41 -14.62 9.26
N PRO A 362 -22.45 -14.62 10.12
CA PRO A 362 -22.30 -14.55 11.58
C PRO A 362 -21.44 -15.66 12.20
N LYS A 363 -21.51 -16.89 11.69
CA LYS A 363 -20.69 -18.00 12.20
C LYS A 363 -19.22 -17.81 11.84
N LEU A 364 -18.95 -17.35 10.62
CA LEU A 364 -17.60 -17.03 10.17
C LEU A 364 -17.05 -15.82 10.93
N GLN A 365 -17.84 -14.75 11.07
CA GLN A 365 -17.44 -13.55 11.82
C GLN A 365 -17.05 -13.91 13.26
N LYS A 366 -17.86 -14.73 13.97
CA LYS A 366 -17.54 -15.20 15.32
C LYS A 366 -16.22 -15.98 15.35
N LYS A 367 -15.97 -16.82 14.34
CA LYS A 367 -14.70 -17.58 14.22
C LYS A 367 -13.52 -16.65 14.01
N LEU A 368 -13.63 -15.66 13.10
CA LEU A 368 -12.57 -14.72 12.77
C LEU A 368 -12.25 -13.79 13.93
N VAL A 369 -13.26 -13.18 14.53
CA VAL A 369 -13.13 -12.21 15.63
C VAL A 369 -12.48 -12.83 16.86
N GLY A 370 -12.82 -14.08 17.18
CA GLY A 370 -12.27 -14.80 18.32
C GLY A 370 -12.57 -14.09 19.64
N LYS A 371 -11.54 -13.60 20.34
CA LYS A 371 -11.66 -12.90 21.63
C LYS A 371 -11.76 -11.37 21.51
N LEU A 372 -11.61 -10.80 20.31
CA LEU A 372 -11.69 -9.36 20.12
C LEU A 372 -13.12 -8.85 20.38
N LYS A 373 -13.22 -7.62 20.89
CA LYS A 373 -14.51 -6.94 21.01
C LYS A 373 -14.88 -6.34 19.65
N PRO A 374 -16.10 -6.59 19.12
CA PRO A 374 -16.57 -5.94 17.91
C PRO A 374 -16.66 -4.41 18.08
N VAL A 375 -16.27 -3.68 17.04
CA VAL A 375 -16.30 -2.21 16.96
C VAL A 375 -17.46 -1.78 16.07
N THR A 376 -18.37 -0.98 16.62
CA THR A 376 -19.56 -0.47 15.91
C THR A 376 -19.51 1.07 15.74
N CYS A 377 -18.74 1.76 16.57
CA CYS A 377 -18.46 3.20 16.44
C CYS A 377 -17.46 3.47 15.31
N ARG A 378 -17.08 4.72 15.09
CA ARG A 378 -15.94 5.10 14.27
C ARG A 378 -14.67 4.51 14.91
N PRO A 379 -13.87 3.70 14.21
CA PRO A 379 -12.72 3.04 14.85
C PRO A 379 -11.70 4.00 15.46
N ALA A 380 -11.54 5.19 14.89
CA ALA A 380 -10.63 6.20 15.40
C ALA A 380 -11.04 6.76 16.79
N ASP A 381 -12.32 6.66 17.17
CA ASP A 381 -12.79 7.08 18.49
C ASP A 381 -12.24 6.22 19.64
N LEU A 382 -11.63 5.08 19.30
CA LEU A 382 -10.95 4.19 20.26
C LEU A 382 -9.46 4.53 20.43
N LEU A 383 -8.95 5.52 19.72
CA LEU A 383 -7.54 5.88 19.74
C LEU A 383 -7.34 7.13 20.61
N GLU A 384 -6.43 7.03 21.56
CA GLU A 384 -5.98 8.18 22.34
C GLU A 384 -5.13 9.12 21.47
N PRO A 385 -5.07 10.43 21.79
CA PRO A 385 -4.20 11.38 21.11
C PRO A 385 -2.75 10.90 21.04
N GLY A 386 -2.12 11.03 19.90
CA GLY A 386 -0.86 10.37 19.61
C GLY A 386 0.35 11.29 19.42
N LEU A 387 0.17 12.62 19.22
CA LEU A 387 1.29 13.53 18.92
C LEU A 387 2.30 13.63 20.06
N VAL A 388 1.82 13.81 21.28
CA VAL A 388 2.69 13.92 22.46
C VAL A 388 3.44 12.61 22.69
N ALA A 389 2.73 11.49 22.64
CA ALA A 389 3.35 10.17 22.79
C ALA A 389 4.40 9.88 21.70
N ALA A 390 4.16 10.35 20.46
CA ALA A 390 5.13 10.21 19.37
C ALA A 390 6.37 11.10 19.60
N ALA A 391 6.20 12.30 20.13
CA ALA A 391 7.31 13.19 20.47
C ALA A 391 8.16 12.63 21.62
N ASP A 392 7.53 12.14 22.68
CA ASP A 392 8.19 11.58 23.87
C ASP A 392 8.94 10.27 23.56
N ALA A 393 8.47 9.50 22.58
CA ALA A 393 9.11 8.26 22.15
C ALA A 393 10.35 8.46 21.28
N LEU A 394 10.58 9.66 20.76
CA LEU A 394 11.76 9.96 19.95
C LEU A 394 13.02 10.13 20.83
N PRO A 395 14.18 9.56 20.43
CA PRO A 395 15.42 9.75 21.15
C PRO A 395 15.80 11.23 21.27
N PRO A 396 16.47 11.65 22.36
CA PRO A 396 16.94 13.02 22.52
C PRO A 396 17.73 13.52 21.30
N ASN A 397 17.57 14.79 20.96
CA ASN A 397 18.26 15.45 19.82
C ASN A 397 17.91 14.88 18.42
N THR A 398 16.88 14.05 18.31
CA THR A 398 16.45 13.50 17.02
C THR A 398 15.55 14.48 16.26
N ILE A 399 14.68 15.20 16.99
CA ILE A 399 13.70 16.14 16.42
C ILE A 399 14.43 17.40 15.94
N LYS A 400 14.36 17.71 14.65
CA LYS A 400 14.85 18.94 14.04
C LYS A 400 13.73 19.87 13.60
N ALA A 401 12.57 19.30 13.31
CA ALA A 401 11.36 20.00 12.93
C ALA A 401 10.14 19.18 13.40
N GLU A 402 8.98 19.78 13.47
CA GLU A 402 7.74 19.12 13.87
C GLU A 402 7.36 17.96 12.94
N GLU A 403 7.70 18.07 11.66
CA GLU A 403 7.51 17.02 10.66
C GLU A 403 8.23 15.70 11.01
N ASP A 404 9.28 15.76 11.83
CA ASP A 404 9.97 14.55 12.29
C ASP A 404 9.06 13.73 13.23
N ILE A 405 8.27 14.40 14.08
CA ILE A 405 7.30 13.76 14.97
C ILE A 405 6.25 13.03 14.15
N LEU A 406 5.70 13.66 13.11
CA LEU A 406 4.72 13.04 12.22
C LEU A 406 5.33 11.91 11.38
N SER A 407 6.55 12.10 10.88
CA SER A 407 7.26 11.04 10.13
C SER A 407 7.45 9.79 11.00
N TYR A 408 7.79 9.99 12.28
CA TYR A 408 7.90 8.90 13.25
C TYR A 408 6.54 8.28 13.60
N ALA A 409 5.52 9.10 13.87
CA ALA A 409 4.18 8.60 14.18
C ALA A 409 3.60 7.72 13.06
N LEU A 410 3.86 8.09 11.81
CA LEU A 410 3.40 7.36 10.63
C LEU A 410 4.23 6.09 10.34
N PHE A 411 5.56 6.18 10.41
CA PHE A 411 6.49 5.12 10.03
C PHE A 411 7.66 5.02 11.03
N PRO A 412 7.44 4.53 12.26
CA PRO A 412 8.43 4.61 13.36
C PRO A 412 9.81 4.08 12.98
N GLU A 413 9.90 2.84 12.51
CA GLU A 413 11.17 2.20 12.19
C GLU A 413 11.90 2.88 11.04
N VAL A 414 11.15 3.23 10.00
CA VAL A 414 11.71 3.89 8.80
C VAL A 414 12.24 5.27 9.15
N ALA A 415 11.47 6.04 9.92
CA ALA A 415 11.86 7.36 10.37
C ALA A 415 13.10 7.31 11.27
N LEU A 416 13.15 6.40 12.26
CA LEU A 416 14.34 6.22 13.11
C LEU A 416 15.58 5.84 12.29
N GLY A 417 15.44 4.93 11.32
CA GLY A 417 16.52 4.56 10.40
C GLY A 417 17.01 5.75 9.57
N TYR A 418 16.06 6.56 9.06
CA TYR A 418 16.38 7.79 8.34
C TYR A 418 17.05 8.84 9.25
N PHE A 419 16.55 9.06 10.46
CA PHE A 419 17.11 10.04 11.40
C PHE A 419 18.51 9.65 11.85
N LYS A 420 18.76 8.36 12.13
CA LYS A 420 20.09 7.84 12.42
C LYS A 420 21.06 8.16 11.27
N TRP A 421 20.63 7.86 10.04
CA TRP A 421 21.42 8.16 8.84
C TRP A 421 21.63 9.65 8.67
N ARG A 422 20.60 10.49 8.78
CA ARG A 422 20.65 11.95 8.66
C ARG A 422 21.64 12.59 9.64
N ASN A 423 21.68 12.08 10.86
CA ASN A 423 22.50 12.63 11.95
C ASN A 423 23.93 12.04 12.03
N ALA A 424 24.23 10.99 11.27
CA ALA A 424 25.59 10.42 11.20
C ALA A 424 26.58 11.36 10.51
N ASP A 425 27.85 11.23 10.84
CA ASP A 425 28.92 11.96 10.14
C ASP A 425 28.88 11.64 8.63
N PRO A 426 28.87 12.63 7.74
CA PRO A 426 28.86 12.42 6.30
C PRO A 426 29.95 11.47 5.78
N LYS A 427 31.11 11.41 6.46
CA LYS A 427 32.23 10.54 6.09
C LYS A 427 32.02 9.06 6.42
N THR A 428 31.16 8.78 7.40
CA THR A 428 30.90 7.41 7.89
C THR A 428 29.47 6.93 7.65
N ARG A 429 28.68 7.74 6.95
CA ARG A 429 27.28 7.37 6.60
C ARG A 429 27.24 6.09 5.79
N GLU A 430 26.29 5.23 6.11
CA GLU A 430 25.93 4.10 5.27
C GLU A 430 25.56 4.59 3.85
N PRO A 431 25.93 3.85 2.80
CA PRO A 431 25.52 4.17 1.43
C PRO A 431 23.99 4.27 1.32
N ILE A 432 23.54 5.09 0.37
CA ILE A 432 22.10 5.19 0.09
C ILE A 432 21.65 3.86 -0.53
N PRO A 433 20.61 3.16 0.01
CA PRO A 433 20.20 1.85 -0.47
C PRO A 433 19.93 1.80 -1.98
N ALA A 434 19.29 2.84 -2.53
CA ALA A 434 19.04 2.93 -3.97
C ALA A 434 20.30 3.02 -4.85
N ASP A 435 21.46 3.40 -4.31
CA ASP A 435 22.72 3.42 -5.03
C ASP A 435 23.41 2.05 -5.03
N LEU A 436 23.22 1.27 -3.96
CA LEU A 436 23.71 -0.10 -3.87
C LEU A 436 22.99 -1.04 -4.86
N GLU A 437 21.68 -0.91 -4.99
CA GLU A 437 20.90 -1.67 -5.97
C GLU A 437 21.30 -1.33 -7.41
N ALA A 438 21.55 -0.07 -7.70
CA ALA A 438 22.02 0.37 -9.00
C ALA A 438 23.45 -0.15 -9.33
N SER A 439 24.34 -0.23 -8.34
CA SER A 439 25.71 -0.72 -8.53
C SER A 439 25.79 -2.25 -8.65
N ALA A 440 24.94 -2.99 -7.94
CA ALA A 440 24.86 -4.44 -8.03
C ALA A 440 24.36 -4.94 -9.40
N SER A 441 23.70 -4.08 -10.15
CA SER A 441 23.13 -4.35 -11.48
C SER A 441 24.01 -3.85 -12.65
N SER A 442 25.14 -3.22 -12.39
CA SER A 442 26.10 -2.85 -13.45
C SER A 442 26.87 -4.10 -13.90
N PRO A 443 26.92 -4.42 -15.20
CA PRO A 443 27.73 -5.53 -15.67
C PRO A 443 29.21 -5.26 -15.38
N SER A 444 29.86 -6.18 -14.67
CA SER A 444 31.32 -6.22 -14.58
C SER A 444 31.89 -6.30 -15.99
N PRO A 445 32.99 -5.59 -16.32
CA PRO A 445 33.54 -5.63 -17.66
C PRO A 445 33.88 -7.08 -18.05
N ALA A 446 33.40 -7.46 -19.22
CA ALA A 446 33.46 -8.80 -19.77
C ALA A 446 34.87 -9.39 -19.70
N ALA A 447 35.02 -10.46 -18.93
CA ALA A 447 36.07 -11.45 -19.16
C ALA A 447 35.60 -12.39 -20.28
N HIS A 448 36.46 -12.59 -21.26
CA HIS A 448 36.25 -13.45 -22.44
C HIS A 448 35.81 -14.88 -22.09
N PRO A 449 34.99 -15.54 -22.91
CA PRO A 449 34.49 -16.86 -22.62
C PRO A 449 35.58 -17.92 -22.88
N THR A 450 35.78 -18.78 -21.88
CA THR A 450 36.40 -20.12 -22.08
C THR A 450 35.32 -21.19 -21.88
N PRO A 451 35.30 -22.26 -22.68
CA PRO A 451 34.17 -23.16 -22.75
C PRO A 451 34.19 -24.29 -21.73
N ALA A 452 32.99 -24.65 -21.33
CA ALA A 452 32.50 -25.96 -20.86
C ALA A 452 33.22 -26.69 -19.72
N GLY A 453 32.45 -26.98 -18.69
CA GLY A 453 32.70 -28.15 -17.82
C GLY A 453 32.11 -28.00 -16.42
N ALA A 454 31.06 -28.80 -16.19
CA ALA A 454 30.69 -29.45 -14.94
C ALA A 454 30.20 -28.61 -13.74
N SER A 455 28.93 -28.83 -13.41
CA SER A 455 28.36 -29.02 -12.06
C SER A 455 29.08 -28.35 -10.88
N GLY A 456 28.44 -27.34 -10.30
CA GLY A 456 28.86 -26.77 -9.02
C GLY A 456 27.64 -26.35 -8.19
N SER A 457 27.43 -27.09 -7.13
CA SER A 457 26.42 -26.96 -6.09
C SER A 457 26.28 -25.54 -5.54
N ALA A 458 25.04 -25.13 -5.34
CA ALA A 458 24.70 -23.97 -4.52
C ALA A 458 25.27 -24.15 -3.10
N ALA A 459 26.01 -23.15 -2.63
CA ALA A 459 26.50 -23.09 -1.27
C ALA A 459 25.29 -22.95 -0.32
N LYS A 460 24.96 -24.03 0.37
CA LYS A 460 24.12 -24.02 1.57
C LYS A 460 24.92 -23.37 2.68
N GLY A 461 24.46 -22.24 3.19
CA GLY A 461 24.93 -21.70 4.45
C GLY A 461 24.67 -22.73 5.55
N ASP A 462 25.70 -23.06 6.31
CA ASP A 462 25.63 -23.95 7.46
C ASP A 462 24.66 -23.40 8.52
N ALA A 463 23.42 -23.89 8.48
CA ALA A 463 22.55 -23.89 9.63
C ALA A 463 22.82 -25.16 10.41
N THR A 464 23.50 -25.06 11.54
CA THR A 464 23.69 -26.14 12.50
C THR A 464 22.30 -26.57 12.99
N PHE A 465 21.73 -27.59 12.36
CA PHE A 465 20.53 -28.25 12.85
C PHE A 465 20.91 -29.06 14.09
N LEU A 466 20.44 -28.62 15.26
CA LEU A 466 20.33 -29.50 16.40
C LEU A 466 19.34 -30.62 16.04
N SER A 467 19.79 -31.86 16.12
CA SER A 467 19.02 -33.05 15.80
C SER A 467 17.75 -33.14 16.65
N GLN A 468 16.68 -33.72 16.11
CA GLN A 468 15.36 -33.90 16.76
C GLN A 468 15.39 -34.67 18.10
N GLU A 469 16.54 -35.17 18.53
CA GLU A 469 16.67 -36.02 19.72
C GLU A 469 16.90 -35.27 21.04
N GLU A 470 17.09 -33.92 21.05
CA GLU A 470 17.42 -33.19 22.29
C GLU A 470 16.31 -32.28 22.86
N THR A 471 15.14 -32.18 22.24
CA THR A 471 14.03 -31.38 22.78
C THR A 471 13.16 -32.20 23.73
N LYS A 472 13.45 -32.14 25.04
CA LYS A 472 12.52 -32.63 26.08
C LYS A 472 11.28 -31.72 26.08
N GLY A 473 10.13 -32.18 25.54
CA GLY A 473 8.85 -31.46 25.59
C GLY A 473 8.10 -31.42 24.25
N THR A 474 6.89 -30.86 24.27
CA THR A 474 6.06 -30.68 23.08
C THR A 474 6.61 -29.54 22.22
N PRO A 475 7.00 -29.77 20.95
CA PRO A 475 7.58 -28.72 20.12
C PRO A 475 6.53 -27.70 19.68
N VAL A 476 6.91 -26.42 19.67
CA VAL A 476 6.20 -25.32 19.02
C VAL A 476 6.87 -25.11 17.67
N LEU A 477 6.16 -25.37 16.59
CA LEU A 477 6.71 -25.30 15.23
C LEU A 477 6.38 -23.99 14.54
N ALA A 478 7.30 -23.48 13.71
CA ALA A 478 7.03 -22.36 12.81
C ALA A 478 6.03 -22.80 11.74
N PRO A 479 4.88 -22.14 11.58
CA PRO A 479 3.86 -22.55 10.59
C PRO A 479 4.22 -22.12 9.17
N LEU A 480 5.11 -21.16 9.01
CA LEU A 480 5.52 -20.52 7.75
C LEU A 480 7.00 -20.15 7.79
N ASN A 481 7.61 -19.98 6.60
CA ASN A 481 8.91 -19.31 6.49
C ASN A 481 8.76 -17.84 6.86
N GLY A 482 9.66 -17.30 7.69
CA GLY A 482 9.55 -15.92 8.15
C GLY A 482 10.63 -15.54 9.15
N THR A 483 10.42 -14.44 9.88
CA THR A 483 11.30 -13.97 10.96
C THR A 483 10.61 -14.18 12.31
N PHE A 484 11.33 -14.76 13.25
CA PHE A 484 10.82 -15.05 14.59
C PHE A 484 10.95 -13.84 15.53
N TYR A 485 9.87 -13.50 16.23
CA TYR A 485 9.87 -12.45 17.24
C TYR A 485 9.19 -12.93 18.54
N ARG A 486 9.71 -12.48 19.68
CA ARG A 486 9.16 -12.79 21.02
C ARG A 486 8.10 -11.77 21.47
N SER A 487 7.89 -10.68 20.74
CA SER A 487 6.92 -9.62 20.99
C SER A 487 6.07 -9.36 19.75
N ASP A 488 4.86 -8.85 19.93
CA ASP A 488 3.91 -8.54 18.83
C ASP A 488 4.21 -7.21 18.12
N ALA A 489 5.15 -6.41 18.63
CA ALA A 489 5.71 -5.21 18.00
C ALA A 489 7.04 -4.83 18.65
N LEU A 490 7.89 -4.09 17.91
CA LEU A 490 9.13 -3.54 18.44
C LEU A 490 8.85 -2.62 19.66
N GLY A 491 9.61 -2.83 20.73
CA GLY A 491 9.48 -2.05 21.97
C GLY A 491 8.35 -2.49 22.91
N LYS A 492 7.54 -3.49 22.54
CA LYS A 492 6.58 -4.10 23.46
C LYS A 492 7.21 -5.21 24.29
N PRO A 493 6.64 -5.49 25.47
CA PRO A 493 7.10 -6.60 26.30
C PRO A 493 6.96 -7.94 25.55
N LYS A 494 7.84 -8.88 25.88
CA LYS A 494 7.79 -10.23 25.31
C LYS A 494 6.47 -10.91 25.70
N MET A 495 5.89 -11.68 24.78
CA MET A 495 4.64 -12.41 25.00
C MET A 495 4.80 -13.53 26.03
N ALA A 496 6.00 -14.13 26.10
CA ALA A 496 6.42 -15.06 27.13
C ALA A 496 7.93 -14.93 27.36
N GLU A 497 8.36 -15.04 28.62
CA GLU A 497 9.76 -15.16 28.96
C GLU A 497 10.21 -16.62 28.91
N ASP A 498 11.50 -16.84 28.75
CA ASP A 498 12.09 -18.17 28.77
C ASP A 498 11.89 -18.83 30.12
N GLY A 499 11.42 -20.07 30.19
CA GLY A 499 11.04 -20.75 31.40
C GLY A 499 9.68 -20.38 32.00
N ALA A 500 8.92 -19.46 31.37
CA ALA A 500 7.60 -19.07 31.85
C ALA A 500 6.57 -20.20 31.71
N ALA A 501 5.62 -20.27 32.65
CA ALA A 501 4.47 -21.16 32.53
C ALA A 501 3.45 -20.59 31.53
N VAL A 502 3.07 -21.39 30.55
CA VAL A 502 2.11 -21.04 29.51
C VAL A 502 0.91 -21.99 29.52
N LYS A 503 -0.23 -21.52 29.06
CA LYS A 503 -1.47 -22.33 28.90
C LYS A 503 -1.61 -22.78 27.45
N ALA A 504 -2.20 -23.93 27.23
CA ALA A 504 -2.57 -24.36 25.88
C ALA A 504 -3.45 -23.29 25.19
N GLY A 505 -3.12 -22.95 23.94
CA GLY A 505 -3.76 -21.88 23.19
C GLY A 505 -3.32 -20.45 23.55
N GLN A 506 -2.41 -20.26 24.49
CA GLN A 506 -1.81 -18.95 24.77
C GLN A 506 -0.85 -18.57 23.66
N ALA A 507 -0.94 -17.33 23.14
CA ALA A 507 0.04 -16.79 22.23
C ALA A 507 1.37 -16.56 22.96
N VAL A 508 2.47 -17.08 22.41
CA VAL A 508 3.79 -17.10 23.06
C VAL A 508 4.88 -16.38 22.28
N CYS A 509 4.71 -16.28 20.99
CA CYS A 509 5.63 -15.59 20.07
C CYS A 509 4.91 -15.26 18.77
N VAL A 510 5.62 -14.63 17.84
CA VAL A 510 5.13 -14.25 16.50
C VAL A 510 6.14 -14.68 15.46
N VAL A 511 5.65 -15.13 14.31
CA VAL A 511 6.47 -15.25 13.09
C VAL A 511 5.98 -14.19 12.10
N GLU A 512 6.84 -13.23 11.77
CA GLU A 512 6.58 -12.29 10.70
C GLU A 512 6.78 -12.99 9.37
N ALA A 513 5.71 -13.19 8.66
CA ALA A 513 5.70 -13.74 7.31
C ALA A 513 4.81 -12.88 6.42
N MET A 514 5.24 -12.63 5.19
CA MET A 514 4.47 -11.83 4.22
C MET A 514 4.13 -10.41 4.71
N LYS A 515 5.02 -9.80 5.52
CA LYS A 515 4.87 -8.49 6.18
C LYS A 515 3.73 -8.41 7.20
N LEU A 516 3.26 -9.54 7.69
CA LEU A 516 2.25 -9.64 8.75
C LEU A 516 2.78 -10.47 9.91
N PHE A 517 2.38 -10.09 11.12
CA PHE A 517 2.73 -10.78 12.36
C PHE A 517 1.73 -11.90 12.63
N ASN A 518 2.20 -13.15 12.56
CA ASN A 518 1.37 -14.33 12.77
C ASN A 518 1.60 -14.86 14.19
N PRO A 519 0.64 -14.69 15.12
CA PRO A 519 0.78 -15.18 16.50
C PRO A 519 0.85 -16.71 16.53
N ILE A 520 1.83 -17.24 17.25
CA ILE A 520 2.01 -18.66 17.46
C ILE A 520 1.54 -19.00 18.87
N THR A 521 0.68 -19.99 18.98
CA THR A 521 0.09 -20.42 20.25
C THR A 521 0.75 -21.68 20.79
N ALA A 522 0.85 -21.78 22.10
CA ALA A 522 1.31 -22.96 22.79
C ALA A 522 0.40 -24.17 22.50
N PRO A 523 0.91 -25.29 21.98
CA PRO A 523 0.10 -26.49 21.72
C PRO A 523 -0.32 -27.23 23.02
N ALA A 524 0.40 -27.03 24.11
CA ALA A 524 0.14 -27.62 25.43
C ALA A 524 0.38 -26.60 26.55
N ALA A 525 -0.07 -26.91 27.76
CA ALA A 525 0.31 -26.15 28.95
C ALA A 525 1.63 -26.68 29.51
N GLY A 526 2.50 -25.81 30.01
CA GLY A 526 3.80 -26.20 30.56
C GLY A 526 4.77 -25.03 30.65
N LYS A 527 6.06 -25.30 30.87
CA LYS A 527 7.11 -24.29 30.81
C LYS A 527 7.69 -24.19 29.39
N ILE A 528 7.71 -22.98 28.85
CA ILE A 528 8.24 -22.74 27.49
C ILE A 528 9.74 -22.47 27.53
N THR A 529 10.47 -23.10 26.60
CA THR A 529 11.88 -22.80 26.31
C THR A 529 12.02 -22.45 24.83
N PHE A 530 12.58 -21.28 24.52
CA PHE A 530 12.76 -20.85 23.15
C PHE A 530 14.06 -21.40 22.56
N LEU A 531 13.99 -21.90 21.32
CA LEU A 531 15.09 -22.52 20.60
C LEU A 531 15.71 -21.58 19.55
N VAL A 532 15.03 -20.45 19.26
CA VAL A 532 15.44 -19.47 18.25
C VAL A 532 15.52 -18.08 18.88
N GLU A 533 16.56 -17.35 18.52
CA GLU A 533 16.75 -15.97 18.98
C GLU A 533 15.79 -15.01 18.28
N HIS A 534 15.40 -13.94 18.99
CA HIS A 534 14.59 -12.84 18.45
C HIS A 534 15.21 -12.22 17.20
N GLY A 535 14.44 -12.05 16.14
CA GLY A 535 14.87 -11.47 14.87
C GLY A 535 15.55 -12.46 13.89
N LYS A 536 15.63 -13.75 14.22
CA LYS A 536 16.20 -14.76 13.32
C LYS A 536 15.18 -15.31 12.32
N ALA A 537 15.66 -15.63 11.13
CA ALA A 537 14.87 -16.32 10.12
C ALA A 537 14.55 -17.75 10.57
N VAL A 538 13.33 -18.20 10.29
CA VAL A 538 12.84 -19.56 10.56
C VAL A 538 12.17 -20.13 9.32
N THR A 539 12.22 -21.46 9.18
CA THR A 539 11.57 -22.19 8.09
C THR A 539 10.32 -22.91 8.59
N LYS A 540 9.37 -23.13 7.70
CA LYS A 540 8.15 -23.91 7.99
C LYS A 540 8.50 -25.28 8.57
N GLY A 541 7.87 -25.61 9.70
CA GLY A 541 8.12 -26.87 10.42
C GLY A 541 9.33 -26.86 11.35
N GLN A 542 10.13 -25.79 11.37
CA GLN A 542 11.25 -25.66 12.30
C GLN A 542 10.75 -25.51 13.75
N PRO A 543 11.30 -26.26 14.73
CA PRO A 543 11.05 -26.02 16.13
C PRO A 543 11.58 -24.65 16.55
N ILE A 544 10.71 -23.80 17.10
CA ILE A 544 11.02 -22.43 17.57
C ILE A 544 11.00 -22.34 19.10
N ALA A 545 10.27 -23.24 19.74
CA ALA A 545 10.26 -23.41 21.19
C ALA A 545 9.86 -24.86 21.54
N ALA A 546 10.05 -25.24 22.79
CA ALA A 546 9.57 -26.50 23.37
C ALA A 546 8.81 -26.20 24.67
N ILE A 547 7.78 -26.99 24.98
CA ILE A 547 6.98 -26.89 26.21
C ILE A 547 7.13 -28.19 26.99
N ALA A 548 7.70 -28.11 28.20
CA ALA A 548 7.92 -29.21 29.10
C ALA A 548 6.94 -29.19 30.27
#